data_7b5c57390d95ff6e96bf3862dc2a5df5
#
_entry.id   7b5c57390d95ff6e96bf3862dc2a5df5
#
_cell.length_a   1.000
_cell.length_b   1.000
_cell.length_c   1.000
_cell.angle_alpha   90.00
_cell.angle_beta   90.00
_cell.angle_gamma   90.00
#
_symmetry.space_group_name_H-M   'P 1'
#
loop_
_entity.id
_entity.type
_entity.pdbx_description
1 polymer ?
#
loop_
_entity_poly.entity_id
_entity_poly.type
_entity_poly.pdbx_seq_one_letter_code
_entity_poly.pdbx_strand_id
1 'polypeptide(L)'
;RQRQMCIRDSSLLLLNKHLQIMEEKIDFAKVPYQYSMCLNRQCPQAGTCLRQLTEQSVPENIEHWIIISPKYLSTVKGGCPHYRSSTKVRYAQGFIGILENLPYKQMQTVILHLMNYLGRRTYYRARKGERLLSTSEQQHILNILRNCGVTTTQEFDAYVEDYDW
;
A
#
# COMPACT_ATOMS: atom_id res chain seq x y z
N ARG A 1 56.67 1.50 11.30
CA ARG A 1 55.72 0.78 10.40
C ARG A 1 54.32 1.37 10.65
N GLN A 2 53.87 2.23 9.73
CA GLN A 2 52.57 2.86 9.70
C GLN A 2 51.49 1.81 9.37
N ARG A 3 50.45 1.71 10.21
CA ARG A 3 49.18 1.04 9.85
C ARG A 3 48.28 2.08 9.19
N GLN A 4 48.17 2.05 7.88
CA GLN A 4 47.09 2.70 7.15
C GLN A 4 45.79 1.90 7.40
N MET A 5 44.89 2.49 8.18
CA MET A 5 43.54 2.00 8.33
C MET A 5 42.74 2.40 7.08
N CYS A 6 42.22 1.43 6.36
CA CYS A 6 41.31 1.59 5.23
C CYS A 6 39.97 2.19 5.67
N ILE A 7 39.80 3.50 5.48
CA ILE A 7 38.52 4.22 5.65
C ILE A 7 37.76 4.29 4.31
N ARG A 8 38.01 3.38 3.37
CA ARG A 8 37.41 3.45 2.02
C ARG A 8 36.15 2.62 1.77
N ASP A 9 35.80 1.69 2.66
CA ASP A 9 34.69 0.77 2.34
C ASP A 9 33.29 1.24 2.77
N SER A 10 33.19 2.12 3.79
CA SER A 10 31.88 2.56 4.29
C SER A 10 31.17 3.55 3.36
N SER A 11 31.92 4.40 2.66
CA SER A 11 31.34 5.39 1.74
C SER A 11 30.85 4.76 0.43
N LEU A 12 31.53 3.74 -0.06
CA LEU A 12 31.12 2.98 -1.25
C LEU A 12 29.87 2.12 -0.99
N LEU A 13 29.72 1.58 0.22
CA LEU A 13 28.52 0.84 0.63
C LEU A 13 27.28 1.75 0.79
N LEU A 14 27.47 2.98 1.26
CA LEU A 14 26.43 3.98 1.35
C LEU A 14 26.03 4.54 -0.04
N LEU A 15 27.00 4.76 -0.92
CA LEU A 15 26.74 5.16 -2.30
C LEU A 15 26.07 4.03 -3.11
N ASN A 16 26.46 2.76 -2.93
CA ASN A 16 25.78 1.64 -3.55
C ASN A 16 24.37 1.42 -3.00
N LYS A 17 24.12 1.70 -1.72
CA LYS A 17 22.75 1.67 -1.17
C LYS A 17 21.88 2.80 -1.72
N HIS A 18 22.45 3.95 -2.05
CA HIS A 18 21.75 5.06 -2.71
C HIS A 18 21.53 4.83 -4.19
N LEU A 19 22.40 4.08 -4.85
CA LEU A 19 22.27 3.71 -6.27
C LEU A 19 21.40 2.47 -6.51
N GLN A 20 21.12 1.67 -5.49
CA GLN A 20 20.18 0.55 -5.53
C GLN A 20 18.73 0.92 -5.20
N ILE A 21 18.42 2.18 -4.95
CA ILE A 21 17.10 2.73 -5.24
C ILE A 21 17.06 2.97 -6.76
N MET A 22 17.34 1.97 -7.53
CA MET A 22 16.91 1.89 -8.92
C MET A 22 15.39 1.95 -8.84
N GLU A 23 14.84 3.07 -9.33
CA GLU A 23 13.42 3.35 -9.46
C GLU A 23 12.72 2.07 -9.91
N GLU A 24 12.07 1.39 -8.97
CA GLU A 24 11.26 0.23 -9.30
C GLU A 24 10.14 0.79 -10.19
N LYS A 25 10.33 0.68 -11.48
CA LYS A 25 9.42 1.25 -12.49
C LYS A 25 8.04 0.71 -12.22
N ILE A 26 7.09 1.61 -12.05
CA ILE A 26 5.70 1.24 -11.78
C ILE A 26 5.20 0.38 -12.94
N ASP A 27 4.70 -0.80 -12.60
CA ASP A 27 4.04 -1.68 -13.57
C ASP A 27 2.68 -1.08 -13.95
N PHE A 28 2.61 -0.47 -15.14
CA PHE A 28 1.42 0.20 -15.64
C PHE A 28 0.20 -0.74 -15.74
N ALA A 29 0.40 -2.03 -15.93
CA ALA A 29 -0.69 -3.01 -15.98
C ALA A 29 -1.44 -3.15 -14.64
N LYS A 30 -0.82 -2.76 -13.53
CA LYS A 30 -1.43 -2.78 -12.19
C LYS A 30 -2.16 -1.49 -11.83
N VAL A 31 -2.00 -0.44 -12.63
CA VAL A 31 -2.63 0.86 -12.38
C VAL A 31 -4.16 0.73 -12.55
N PRO A 32 -4.96 1.16 -11.56
CA PRO A 32 -6.42 1.11 -11.69
C PRO A 32 -6.89 1.96 -12.87
N TYR A 33 -7.86 1.45 -13.64
CA TYR A 33 -8.36 2.08 -14.87
C TYR A 33 -8.78 3.55 -14.70
N GLN A 34 -9.33 3.93 -13.54
CA GLN A 34 -9.77 5.30 -13.26
C GLN A 34 -8.75 6.10 -12.45
N TYR A 35 -7.50 5.65 -12.35
CA TYR A 35 -6.49 6.36 -11.58
C TYR A 35 -6.08 7.65 -12.28
N SER A 36 -6.36 8.78 -11.64
CA SER A 36 -6.00 10.09 -12.19
C SER A 36 -4.53 10.39 -11.97
N MET A 37 -3.80 10.70 -13.03
CA MET A 37 -2.37 11.02 -13.00
C MET A 37 -2.14 12.54 -12.90
N CYS A 38 -0.90 12.95 -12.67
CA CYS A 38 -0.55 14.36 -12.51
C CYS A 38 0.57 14.77 -13.47
N LEU A 39 0.34 15.84 -14.23
CA LEU A 39 1.32 16.39 -15.18
C LEU A 39 2.19 17.51 -14.60
N ASN A 40 2.01 17.90 -13.33
CA ASN A 40 2.75 19.02 -12.73
C ASN A 40 4.21 18.64 -12.40
N ARG A 41 5.10 18.77 -13.36
CA ARG A 41 6.54 18.51 -13.23
C ARG A 41 7.27 19.42 -12.23
N GLN A 42 6.70 20.60 -11.94
CA GLN A 42 7.29 21.59 -11.02
C GLN A 42 6.84 21.37 -9.58
N CYS A 43 6.04 20.34 -9.30
CA CYS A 43 5.59 20.05 -7.95
C CYS A 43 6.78 19.63 -7.06
N PRO A 44 6.97 20.25 -5.87
CA PRO A 44 8.08 19.89 -4.98
C PRO A 44 8.00 18.44 -4.49
N GLN A 45 6.82 17.81 -4.56
CA GLN A 45 6.60 16.41 -4.18
C GLN A 45 6.57 15.45 -5.39
N ALA A 46 6.95 15.90 -6.58
CA ALA A 46 6.88 15.10 -7.82
C ALA A 46 7.61 13.74 -7.68
N GLY A 47 8.83 13.75 -7.13
CA GLY A 47 9.65 12.55 -6.99
C GLY A 47 9.13 11.49 -6.02
N THR A 48 8.18 11.83 -5.15
CA THR A 48 7.58 10.91 -4.17
C THR A 48 6.08 10.73 -4.38
N CYS A 49 5.51 11.37 -5.40
CA CYS A 49 4.09 11.32 -5.68
C CYS A 49 3.76 10.20 -6.66
N LEU A 50 3.02 9.19 -6.20
CA LEU A 50 2.61 8.05 -7.01
C LEU A 50 1.92 8.48 -8.32
N ARG A 51 1.08 9.52 -8.29
CA ARG A 51 0.37 10.03 -9.48
C ARG A 51 1.30 10.58 -10.55
N GLN A 52 2.40 11.20 -10.13
CA GLN A 52 3.42 11.73 -11.02
C GLN A 52 4.29 10.62 -11.59
N LEU A 53 4.72 9.68 -10.72
CA LEU A 53 5.56 8.55 -11.13
C LEU A 53 4.81 7.59 -12.05
N THR A 54 3.50 7.36 -11.80
CA THR A 54 2.65 6.56 -12.69
C THR A 54 2.53 7.20 -14.08
N GLU A 55 2.40 8.51 -14.15
CA GLU A 55 2.33 9.22 -15.43
C GLU A 55 3.61 9.03 -16.25
N GLN A 56 4.77 9.06 -15.60
CA GLN A 56 6.06 8.80 -16.26
C GLN A 56 6.22 7.34 -16.74
N SER A 57 5.40 6.44 -16.25
CA SER A 57 5.44 5.01 -16.59
C SER A 57 4.40 4.63 -17.64
N VAL A 58 3.61 5.60 -18.16
CA VAL A 58 2.62 5.36 -19.21
C VAL A 58 3.32 4.85 -20.48
N PRO A 59 2.94 3.69 -21.03
CA PRO A 59 3.48 3.17 -22.27
C PRO A 59 3.10 4.05 -23.48
N GLU A 60 3.97 4.12 -24.49
CA GLU A 60 3.78 4.96 -25.68
C GLU A 60 2.55 4.59 -26.51
N ASN A 61 2.06 3.36 -26.40
CA ASN A 61 0.88 2.89 -27.12
C ASN A 61 -0.45 3.27 -26.44
N ILE A 62 -0.42 3.96 -25.28
CA ILE A 62 -1.62 4.43 -24.61
C ILE A 62 -1.97 5.83 -25.13
N GLU A 63 -3.05 5.92 -25.87
CA GLU A 63 -3.47 7.15 -26.55
C GLU A 63 -4.07 8.20 -25.59
N HIS A 64 -4.71 7.76 -24.50
CA HIS A 64 -5.36 8.66 -23.55
C HIS A 64 -5.43 8.08 -22.14
N TRP A 65 -5.41 8.95 -21.13
CA TRP A 65 -5.57 8.63 -19.72
C TRP A 65 -6.19 9.79 -18.94
N ILE A 66 -6.61 9.52 -17.70
CA ILE A 66 -7.23 10.53 -16.85
C ILE A 66 -6.17 11.34 -16.12
N ILE A 67 -6.31 12.67 -16.14
CA ILE A 67 -5.42 13.59 -15.40
C ILE A 67 -6.19 14.47 -14.42
N ILE A 68 -5.51 14.87 -13.35
CA ILE A 68 -5.99 15.95 -12.49
C ILE A 68 -5.83 17.26 -13.26
N SER A 69 -6.88 18.08 -13.30
CA SER A 69 -6.88 19.34 -14.04
C SER A 69 -5.71 20.24 -13.62
N PRO A 70 -4.81 20.61 -14.55
CA PRO A 70 -3.73 21.56 -14.25
C PRO A 70 -4.27 22.93 -13.80
N LYS A 71 -5.40 23.36 -14.36
CA LYS A 71 -6.08 24.60 -13.98
C LYS A 71 -6.56 24.57 -12.53
N TYR A 72 -7.08 23.42 -12.07
CA TYR A 72 -7.43 23.23 -10.66
C TYR A 72 -6.17 23.27 -9.78
N LEU A 73 -5.13 22.54 -10.16
CA LEU A 73 -3.88 22.47 -9.36
C LEU A 73 -3.22 23.85 -9.18
N SER A 74 -3.35 24.77 -10.14
CA SER A 74 -2.82 26.12 -10.00
C SER A 74 -3.55 26.98 -8.96
N THR A 75 -4.76 26.60 -8.54
CA THR A 75 -5.54 27.30 -7.51
C THR A 75 -5.28 26.76 -6.11
N VAL A 76 -4.66 25.58 -5.98
CA VAL A 76 -4.41 24.93 -4.70
C VAL A 76 -3.29 25.67 -3.96
N LYS A 77 -3.60 26.15 -2.76
CA LYS A 77 -2.63 26.77 -1.84
C LYS A 77 -2.29 25.78 -0.72
N GLY A 78 -1.00 25.59 -0.46
CA GLY A 78 -0.53 24.66 0.57
C GLY A 78 -0.24 23.24 0.03
N GLY A 79 -0.49 22.21 0.82
CA GLY A 79 -0.25 20.81 0.42
C GLY A 79 -1.22 20.31 -0.64
N CYS A 80 -0.76 19.46 -1.54
CA CYS A 80 -1.60 18.92 -2.61
C CYS A 80 -2.62 17.90 -2.04
N PRO A 81 -3.94 18.12 -2.19
CA PRO A 81 -4.96 17.19 -1.68
C PRO A 81 -4.98 15.85 -2.44
N HIS A 82 -4.36 15.83 -3.62
CA HIS A 82 -4.26 14.63 -4.46
C HIS A 82 -2.94 13.87 -4.29
N TYR A 83 -2.06 14.33 -3.39
CA TYR A 83 -0.81 13.62 -3.13
C TYR A 83 -1.09 12.17 -2.71
N ARG A 84 -0.35 11.23 -3.30
CA ARG A 84 -0.27 9.83 -2.88
C ARG A 84 1.20 9.44 -2.78
N SER A 85 1.57 8.86 -1.66
CA SER A 85 2.94 8.39 -1.47
C SER A 85 3.26 7.24 -2.44
N SER A 86 4.46 7.27 -3.01
CA SER A 86 5.01 6.13 -3.77
C SER A 86 5.58 5.03 -2.87
N THR A 87 5.44 5.14 -1.56
CA THR A 87 5.82 4.08 -0.63
C THR A 87 4.78 2.96 -0.68
N LYS A 88 5.23 1.73 -0.90
CA LYS A 88 4.36 0.56 -0.82
C LYS A 88 3.85 0.37 0.60
N VAL A 89 2.62 -0.08 0.72
CA VAL A 89 1.97 -0.42 2.00
C VAL A 89 1.71 -1.92 2.05
N ARG A 90 1.75 -2.47 3.26
CA ARG A 90 1.54 -3.91 3.49
C ARG A 90 0.05 -4.19 3.64
N TYR A 91 -0.54 -4.76 2.60
CA TYR A 91 -1.91 -5.27 2.61
C TYR A 91 -1.94 -6.69 3.17
N ALA A 92 -2.99 -7.03 3.93
CA ALA A 92 -3.24 -8.41 4.35
C ALA A 92 -4.17 -9.11 3.36
N GLN A 93 -3.95 -10.40 3.16
CA GLN A 93 -4.70 -11.25 2.26
C GLN A 93 -5.21 -12.49 2.99
N GLY A 94 -6.53 -12.58 3.16
CA GLY A 94 -7.17 -13.70 3.84
C GLY A 94 -7.04 -13.67 5.36
N PHE A 95 -7.99 -14.32 6.04
CA PHE A 95 -7.97 -14.54 7.48
C PHE A 95 -8.75 -15.82 7.87
N ILE A 96 -8.69 -16.83 7.02
CA ILE A 96 -9.33 -18.13 7.27
C ILE A 96 -8.66 -18.80 8.47
N GLY A 97 -7.32 -18.81 8.50
CA GLY A 97 -6.55 -19.44 9.57
C GLY A 97 -6.86 -18.86 10.95
N ILE A 98 -7.11 -17.55 11.05
CA ILE A 98 -7.50 -16.93 12.33
C ILE A 98 -8.84 -17.52 12.83
N LEU A 99 -9.81 -17.72 11.94
CA LEU A 99 -11.14 -18.18 12.30
C LEU A 99 -11.19 -19.67 12.62
N GLU A 100 -10.44 -20.50 11.90
CA GLU A 100 -10.45 -21.96 12.06
C GLU A 100 -9.92 -22.41 13.42
N ASN A 101 -9.08 -21.61 14.05
CA ASN A 101 -8.52 -21.90 15.36
C ASN A 101 -9.39 -21.40 16.53
N LEU A 102 -10.58 -20.83 16.26
CA LEU A 102 -11.46 -20.33 17.30
C LEU A 102 -12.50 -21.38 17.73
N PRO A 103 -12.85 -21.44 19.04
CA PRO A 103 -14.00 -22.19 19.49
C PRO A 103 -15.28 -21.76 18.76
N TYR A 104 -16.13 -22.70 18.40
CA TYR A 104 -17.30 -22.47 17.53
C TYR A 104 -18.16 -21.27 17.93
N LYS A 105 -18.51 -21.14 19.20
CA LYS A 105 -19.32 -20.01 19.70
C LYS A 105 -18.62 -18.67 19.53
N GLN A 106 -17.32 -18.62 19.81
CA GLN A 106 -16.51 -17.41 19.67
C GLN A 106 -16.37 -17.04 18.18
N MET A 107 -16.11 -18.03 17.32
CA MET A 107 -16.05 -17.85 15.87
C MET A 107 -17.33 -17.23 15.32
N GLN A 108 -18.53 -17.70 15.73
CA GLN A 108 -19.80 -17.14 15.30
C GLN A 108 -19.94 -15.66 15.68
N THR A 109 -19.58 -15.31 16.92
CA THR A 109 -19.62 -13.92 17.39
C THR A 109 -18.68 -13.02 16.58
N VAL A 110 -17.44 -13.47 16.35
CA VAL A 110 -16.45 -12.76 15.53
C VAL A 110 -16.97 -12.55 14.10
N ILE A 111 -17.50 -13.60 13.48
CA ILE A 111 -18.05 -13.53 12.11
C ILE A 111 -19.18 -12.48 12.02
N LEU A 112 -20.07 -12.44 13.00
CA LEU A 112 -21.16 -11.46 13.05
C LEU A 112 -20.61 -10.02 13.09
N HIS A 113 -19.64 -9.75 13.97
CA HIS A 113 -19.02 -8.42 14.06
C HIS A 113 -18.24 -8.05 12.78
N LEU A 114 -17.51 -8.99 12.19
CA LEU A 114 -16.79 -8.77 10.93
C LEU A 114 -17.74 -8.51 9.76
N MET A 115 -18.87 -9.22 9.68
CA MET A 115 -19.90 -8.97 8.66
C MET A 115 -20.57 -7.61 8.84
N ASN A 116 -20.81 -7.19 10.08
CA ASN A 116 -21.36 -5.87 10.36
C ASN A 116 -20.39 -4.75 9.97
N TYR A 117 -19.09 -4.95 10.14
CA TYR A 117 -18.08 -3.97 9.77
C TYR A 117 -17.83 -3.91 8.27
N LEU A 118 -17.57 -5.04 7.64
CA LEU A 118 -17.17 -5.11 6.22
C LEU A 118 -18.39 -5.16 5.26
N GLY A 119 -19.53 -5.56 5.75
CA GLY A 119 -20.65 -6.00 4.93
C GLY A 119 -20.47 -7.44 4.42
N ARG A 120 -21.58 -8.16 4.24
CA ARG A 120 -21.56 -9.61 3.94
C ARG A 120 -20.70 -9.97 2.71
N ARG A 121 -20.90 -9.28 1.59
CA ARG A 121 -20.17 -9.57 0.34
C ARG A 121 -18.65 -9.34 0.49
N THR A 122 -18.28 -8.22 1.11
CA THR A 122 -16.87 -7.85 1.34
C THR A 122 -16.20 -8.81 2.31
N TYR A 123 -16.90 -9.22 3.38
CA TYR A 123 -16.41 -10.21 4.34
C TYR A 123 -15.98 -11.50 3.66
N TYR A 124 -16.84 -12.11 2.82
CA TYR A 124 -16.50 -13.37 2.16
C TYR A 124 -15.32 -13.24 1.21
N ARG A 125 -15.23 -12.13 0.47
CA ARG A 125 -14.10 -11.88 -0.44
C ARG A 125 -12.81 -11.64 0.32
N ALA A 126 -12.84 -10.82 1.37
CA ALA A 126 -11.69 -10.54 2.21
C ALA A 126 -11.20 -11.78 2.96
N ARG A 127 -12.12 -12.57 3.54
CA ARG A 127 -11.81 -13.82 4.22
C ARG A 127 -11.03 -14.80 3.34
N LYS A 128 -11.42 -14.92 2.06
CA LYS A 128 -10.75 -15.81 1.07
C LYS A 128 -9.49 -15.22 0.45
N GLY A 129 -9.14 -13.96 0.76
CA GLY A 129 -8.02 -13.28 0.13
C GLY A 129 -8.30 -12.78 -1.30
N GLU A 130 -9.55 -12.80 -1.76
CA GLU A 130 -9.97 -12.22 -3.05
C GLU A 130 -10.00 -10.67 -3.01
N ARG A 131 -9.98 -10.09 -1.84
CA ARG A 131 -9.87 -8.67 -1.57
C ARG A 131 -8.82 -8.42 -0.52
N LEU A 132 -7.87 -7.56 -0.85
CA LEU A 132 -6.84 -7.13 0.09
C LEU A 132 -7.44 -6.22 1.18
N LEU A 133 -6.85 -6.29 2.36
CA LEU A 133 -7.20 -5.48 3.53
C LEU A 133 -6.13 -4.41 3.74
N SER A 134 -6.55 -3.15 3.77
CA SER A 134 -5.68 -2.02 4.10
C SER A 134 -5.19 -2.11 5.54
N THR A 135 -4.14 -1.37 5.88
CA THR A 135 -3.58 -1.33 7.24
C THR A 135 -4.62 -0.92 8.28
N SER A 136 -5.51 0.03 7.94
CA SER A 136 -6.59 0.45 8.83
C SER A 136 -7.64 -0.65 9.05
N GLU A 137 -8.00 -1.38 7.99
CA GLU A 137 -8.92 -2.52 8.09
C GLU A 137 -8.31 -3.67 8.90
N GLN A 138 -7.02 -3.95 8.72
CA GLN A 138 -6.29 -4.93 9.53
C GLN A 138 -6.39 -4.59 11.02
N GLN A 139 -6.09 -3.35 11.40
CA GLN A 139 -6.18 -2.90 12.79
C GLN A 139 -7.60 -3.02 13.34
N HIS A 140 -8.61 -2.68 12.54
CA HIS A 140 -10.01 -2.79 12.96
C HIS A 140 -10.43 -4.25 13.18
N ILE A 141 -10.05 -5.16 12.28
CA ILE A 141 -10.29 -6.60 12.42
C ILE A 141 -9.61 -7.15 13.68
N LEU A 142 -8.34 -6.79 13.94
CA LEU A 142 -7.63 -7.20 15.14
C LEU A 142 -8.28 -6.66 16.42
N ASN A 143 -8.86 -5.46 16.37
CA ASN A 143 -9.62 -4.90 17.48
C ASN A 143 -10.93 -5.69 17.74
N ILE A 144 -11.66 -6.05 16.68
CA ILE A 144 -12.86 -6.90 16.80
C ILE A 144 -12.49 -8.24 17.46
N LEU A 145 -11.42 -8.88 17.00
CA LEU A 145 -10.95 -10.15 17.57
C LEU A 145 -10.66 -10.00 19.07
N ARG A 146 -9.91 -8.97 19.46
CA ARG A 146 -9.58 -8.70 20.88
C ARG A 146 -10.85 -8.46 21.72
N ASN A 147 -11.80 -7.69 21.21
CA ASN A 147 -13.05 -7.40 21.89
C ASN A 147 -13.94 -8.65 22.06
N CYS A 148 -13.79 -9.64 21.18
CA CYS A 148 -14.41 -10.96 21.30
C CYS A 148 -13.63 -11.93 22.18
N GLY A 149 -12.58 -11.48 22.88
CA GLY A 149 -11.76 -12.31 23.76
C GLY A 149 -10.81 -13.26 23.02
N VAL A 150 -10.52 -12.97 21.76
CA VAL A 150 -9.54 -13.74 20.97
C VAL A 150 -8.13 -13.26 21.30
N THR A 151 -7.38 -14.07 22.01
CA THR A 151 -5.95 -13.87 22.29
C THR A 151 -5.12 -14.66 21.29
N THR A 152 -5.14 -14.24 20.02
CA THR A 152 -4.34 -14.92 18.99
C THR A 152 -3.06 -14.16 18.71
N THR A 153 -1.98 -14.88 18.54
CA THR A 153 -0.73 -14.41 17.92
C THR A 153 -0.74 -14.66 16.41
N GLN A 154 -1.82 -15.25 15.89
CA GLN A 154 -1.94 -15.54 14.47
C GLN A 154 -2.04 -14.28 13.65
N GLU A 155 -1.24 -14.24 12.61
CA GLU A 155 -1.29 -13.23 11.56
C GLU A 155 -2.35 -13.57 10.50
N PHE A 156 -2.61 -12.64 9.60
CA PHE A 156 -3.41 -12.88 8.40
C PHE A 156 -2.76 -13.99 7.55
N ASP A 157 -3.54 -14.64 6.69
CA ASP A 157 -3.09 -15.82 5.93
C ASP A 157 -1.89 -15.51 5.02
N ALA A 158 -1.83 -14.29 4.45
CA ALA A 158 -0.69 -13.79 3.68
C ALA A 158 -0.63 -12.26 3.70
N TYR A 159 0.48 -11.71 3.20
CA TYR A 159 0.67 -10.27 3.02
C TYR A 159 1.22 -9.96 1.63
N VAL A 160 0.79 -8.82 1.07
CA VAL A 160 1.23 -8.30 -0.21
C VAL A 160 1.63 -6.84 -0.02
N GLU A 161 2.78 -6.45 -0.57
CA GLU A 161 3.18 -5.05 -0.65
C GLU A 161 2.75 -4.46 -1.99
N ASP A 162 1.95 -3.41 -1.95
CA ASP A 162 1.46 -2.71 -3.14
C ASP A 162 1.30 -1.22 -2.84
N TYR A 163 1.09 -0.42 -3.88
CA TYR A 163 0.83 0.99 -3.74
C TYR A 163 -0.57 1.27 -3.22
N ASP A 164 -0.73 2.39 -2.49
CA ASP A 164 -2.05 2.90 -2.07
C ASP A 164 -2.61 3.80 -3.19
N TRP A 165 -3.24 3.13 -4.17
CA TRP A 165 -3.79 3.74 -5.37
C TRP A 165 -4.90 4.77 -5.13
#